data_2698ab8c6102d8e173d120f5a9c04fe6
#
_entry.id   2698ab8c6102d8e173d120f5a9c04fe6
#
_cell.length_a   1.000
_cell.length_b   1.000
_cell.length_c   1.000
_cell.angle_alpha   90.00
_cell.angle_beta   90.00
_cell.angle_gamma   90.00
#
_symmetry.space_group_name_H-M   'P 1'
#
loop_
_entity.id
_entity.type
_entity.pdbx_description
1 polymer ?
#
loop_
_entity_poly.entity_id
_entity_poly.type
_entity_poly.pdbx_seq_one_letter_code
_entity_poly.pdbx_strand_id
1 'polypeptide(L)'
;MVGICALALVLTGCATREPEVRTVRVEVPVQVPCRAPEVAVPPWAAAGLRKTDSLEVKVRALLAERRQRIGYERQLASAMSACQ
;
A
#
# COMPACT_ATOMS: atom_id res chain seq x y z
N MET A 1 -19.24 43.10 63.72
CA MET A 1 -19.60 43.36 62.30
C MET A 1 -18.41 43.19 61.41
N VAL A 2 -17.96 42.03 61.35
CA VAL A 2 -16.80 41.72 60.55
C VAL A 2 -17.19 40.47 59.79
N GLY A 3 -17.61 40.59 58.59
CA GLY A 3 -18.01 39.34 57.88
C GLY A 3 -18.49 39.51 56.46
N ILE A 4 -18.47 40.67 55.87
CA ILE A 4 -19.06 40.87 54.55
C ILE A 4 -18.01 41.17 53.46
N CYS A 5 -16.75 41.28 53.82
CA CYS A 5 -15.70 41.56 52.85
C CYS A 5 -15.01 40.37 52.22
N ALA A 6 -15.45 39.16 52.50
CA ALA A 6 -14.70 37.97 52.09
C ALA A 6 -15.28 37.26 50.86
N LEU A 7 -16.29 37.77 50.20
CA LEU A 7 -16.92 37.06 49.09
C LEU A 7 -16.82 37.79 47.75
N ALA A 8 -15.82 38.65 47.61
CA ALA A 8 -15.47 39.23 46.32
C ALA A 8 -14.32 38.41 45.71
N LEU A 9 -14.51 37.13 45.62
CA LEU A 9 -13.46 36.24 45.19
C LEU A 9 -13.80 35.61 43.84
N VAL A 10 -13.01 36.07 42.96
CA VAL A 10 -12.35 35.18 41.99
C VAL A 10 -13.28 34.54 41.00
N LEU A 11 -13.83 35.37 40.20
CA LEU A 11 -14.15 34.97 38.85
C LEU A 11 -12.90 35.23 37.99
N THR A 12 -11.82 34.53 38.29
CA THR A 12 -10.75 34.38 37.35
C THR A 12 -11.28 33.48 36.26
N GLY A 13 -11.99 34.07 35.33
CA GLY A 13 -12.38 33.38 34.13
C GLY A 13 -11.14 32.77 33.49
N CYS A 14 -11.18 31.49 33.26
CA CYS A 14 -10.21 30.83 32.39
C CYS A 14 -10.25 31.57 31.06
N ALA A 15 -9.27 32.40 30.80
CA ALA A 15 -9.05 32.90 29.48
C ALA A 15 -8.67 31.71 28.62
N THR A 16 -9.64 31.14 27.93
CA THR A 16 -9.37 30.18 26.89
C THR A 16 -8.58 30.92 25.83
N ARG A 17 -7.28 30.66 25.82
CA ARG A 17 -6.44 31.07 24.70
C ARG A 17 -7.02 30.41 23.46
N GLU A 18 -7.41 31.21 22.50
CA GLU A 18 -7.71 30.67 21.18
C GLU A 18 -6.48 29.92 20.69
N PRO A 19 -6.66 28.65 20.22
CA PRO A 19 -5.53 27.91 19.69
C PRO A 19 -4.95 28.67 18.51
N GLU A 20 -3.69 29.08 18.66
CA GLU A 20 -2.97 29.72 17.58
C GLU A 20 -2.80 28.72 16.44
N VAL A 21 -3.52 28.97 15.35
CA VAL A 21 -3.40 28.14 14.16
C VAL A 21 -2.07 28.47 13.50
N ARG A 22 -1.06 27.64 13.76
CA ARG A 22 0.20 27.71 13.04
C ARG A 22 0.06 26.94 11.74
N THR A 23 0.07 27.66 10.64
CA THR A 23 0.15 27.05 9.33
C THR A 23 1.58 26.56 9.11
N VAL A 24 1.79 25.27 9.30
CA VAL A 24 3.07 24.63 8.99
C VAL A 24 3.02 24.17 7.54
N ARG A 25 3.90 24.71 6.73
CA ARG A 25 4.05 24.27 5.35
C ARG A 25 4.77 22.93 5.37
N VAL A 26 4.01 21.85 5.23
CA VAL A 26 4.56 20.51 5.11
C VAL A 26 4.73 20.22 3.62
N GLU A 27 5.97 20.15 3.19
CA GLU A 27 6.26 19.64 1.86
C GLU A 27 6.10 18.13 1.88
N VAL A 28 4.97 17.68 1.33
CA VAL A 28 4.75 16.25 1.11
C VAL A 28 5.40 15.90 -0.23
N PRO A 29 6.46 15.08 -0.23
CA PRO A 29 7.02 14.63 -1.49
C PRO A 29 5.97 13.81 -2.23
N VAL A 30 5.48 14.34 -3.36
CA VAL A 30 4.63 13.58 -4.25
C VAL A 30 5.52 12.61 -4.99
N GLN A 31 5.36 11.32 -4.67
CA GLN A 31 6.05 10.28 -5.41
C GLN A 31 5.55 10.26 -6.86
N VAL A 32 6.44 10.47 -7.78
CA VAL A 32 6.16 10.23 -9.19
C VAL A 32 5.91 8.73 -9.34
N PRO A 33 4.74 8.30 -9.89
CA PRO A 33 4.48 6.88 -10.05
C PRO A 33 5.57 6.27 -10.94
N CYS A 34 6.25 5.27 -10.40
CA CYS A 34 7.26 4.54 -11.16
C CYS A 34 6.56 3.61 -12.14
N ARG A 35 6.94 3.70 -13.41
CA ARG A 35 6.51 2.75 -14.42
C ARG A 35 7.52 1.61 -14.47
N ALA A 36 7.12 0.46 -13.94
CA ALA A 36 7.89 -0.75 -14.11
C ALA A 36 7.94 -1.15 -15.59
N PRO A 37 9.07 -1.73 -16.06
CA PRO A 37 9.13 -2.30 -17.39
C PRO A 37 8.01 -3.33 -17.60
N GLU A 38 7.42 -3.34 -18.77
CA GLU A 38 6.39 -4.30 -19.10
C GLU A 38 7.00 -5.69 -19.24
N VAL A 39 6.40 -6.66 -18.56
CA VAL A 39 6.80 -8.07 -18.64
C VAL A 39 5.75 -8.82 -19.43
N ALA A 40 6.18 -9.43 -20.55
CA ALA A 40 5.28 -10.19 -21.40
C ALA A 40 4.78 -11.44 -20.65
N VAL A 41 3.47 -11.66 -20.69
CA VAL A 41 2.86 -12.87 -20.15
C VAL A 41 3.14 -14.02 -21.11
N PRO A 42 3.79 -15.10 -20.65
CA PRO A 42 4.06 -16.24 -21.52
C PRO A 42 2.76 -17.00 -21.83
N PRO A 43 2.69 -17.71 -22.96
CA PRO A 43 1.58 -18.63 -23.22
C PRO A 43 1.65 -19.79 -22.22
N TRP A 44 0.64 -19.89 -21.37
CA TRP A 44 0.62 -20.92 -20.32
C TRP A 44 0.49 -22.33 -20.91
N ALA A 45 1.37 -23.23 -20.52
CA ALA A 45 1.42 -24.59 -21.06
C ALA A 45 0.14 -25.38 -20.80
N ALA A 46 -0.58 -25.10 -19.71
CA ALA A 46 -1.82 -25.80 -19.38
C ALA A 46 -3.06 -25.20 -20.07
N ALA A 47 -2.95 -24.04 -20.72
CA ALA A 47 -4.09 -23.38 -21.36
C ALA A 47 -4.70 -24.19 -22.52
N GLY A 48 -3.91 -25.03 -23.17
CA GLY A 48 -4.35 -25.88 -24.27
C GLY A 48 -4.86 -27.27 -23.87
N LEU A 49 -4.93 -27.56 -22.56
CA LEU A 49 -5.37 -28.86 -22.07
C LEU A 49 -6.85 -29.10 -22.36
N ARG A 50 -7.16 -30.34 -22.78
CA ARG A 50 -8.51 -30.82 -23.01
C ARG A 50 -8.90 -31.82 -21.93
N LYS A 51 -10.20 -31.94 -21.64
CA LYS A 51 -10.70 -32.94 -20.69
C LYS A 51 -10.33 -34.40 -21.11
N THR A 52 -10.24 -34.62 -22.40
CA THR A 52 -9.92 -35.93 -23.01
C THR A 52 -8.43 -36.26 -23.00
N ASP A 53 -7.56 -35.29 -22.66
CA ASP A 53 -6.13 -35.54 -22.59
C ASP A 53 -5.79 -36.54 -21.48
N SER A 54 -4.76 -37.36 -21.72
CA SER A 54 -4.29 -38.31 -20.73
C SER A 54 -3.76 -37.63 -19.49
N LEU A 55 -3.78 -38.33 -18.36
CA LEU A 55 -3.23 -37.82 -17.11
C LEU A 55 -1.75 -37.40 -17.25
N GLU A 56 -0.97 -38.20 -17.98
CA GLU A 56 0.44 -37.91 -18.24
C GLU A 56 0.62 -36.59 -18.98
N VAL A 57 -0.17 -36.31 -19.99
CA VAL A 57 -0.15 -35.03 -20.74
C VAL A 57 -0.51 -33.89 -19.84
N LYS A 58 -1.54 -34.04 -19.01
CA LYS A 58 -1.97 -33.00 -18.04
C LYS A 58 -0.88 -32.70 -17.04
N VAL A 59 -0.27 -33.70 -16.43
CA VAL A 59 0.80 -33.54 -15.45
C VAL A 59 2.01 -32.86 -16.09
N ARG A 60 2.42 -33.27 -17.27
CA ARG A 60 3.53 -32.67 -18.00
C ARG A 60 3.29 -31.18 -18.29
N ALA A 61 2.10 -30.84 -18.74
CA ALA A 61 1.70 -29.47 -19.04
C ALA A 61 1.68 -28.60 -17.76
N LEU A 62 1.15 -29.13 -16.65
CA LEU A 62 1.14 -28.41 -15.37
C LEU A 62 2.54 -28.18 -14.81
N LEU A 63 3.44 -29.15 -14.94
CA LEU A 63 4.84 -28.97 -14.54
C LEU A 63 5.56 -27.93 -15.40
N ALA A 64 5.29 -27.92 -16.69
CA ALA A 64 5.83 -26.91 -17.60
C ALA A 64 5.30 -25.53 -17.26
N GLU A 65 4.00 -25.38 -17.00
CA GLU A 65 3.40 -24.10 -16.59
C GLU A 65 3.96 -23.63 -15.25
N ARG A 66 4.17 -24.52 -14.29
CA ARG A 66 4.79 -24.15 -13.02
C ARG A 66 6.17 -23.50 -13.23
N ARG A 67 6.98 -24.04 -14.11
CA ARG A 67 8.28 -23.44 -14.46
C ARG A 67 8.12 -22.08 -15.13
N GLN A 68 7.15 -21.94 -16.02
CA GLN A 68 6.82 -20.67 -16.66
C GLN A 68 6.41 -19.62 -15.64
N ARG A 69 5.58 -19.98 -14.66
CA ARG A 69 5.13 -19.08 -13.60
C ARG A 69 6.28 -18.63 -12.71
N ILE A 70 7.17 -19.54 -12.33
CA ILE A 70 8.37 -19.21 -11.54
C ILE A 70 9.23 -18.20 -12.30
N GLY A 71 9.48 -18.41 -13.58
CA GLY A 71 10.25 -17.49 -14.42
C GLY A 71 9.56 -16.14 -14.58
N TYR A 72 8.26 -16.14 -14.80
CA TYR A 72 7.47 -14.92 -14.93
C TYR A 72 7.45 -14.10 -13.64
N GLU A 73 7.27 -14.74 -12.48
CA GLU A 73 7.33 -14.08 -11.18
C GLU A 73 8.70 -13.43 -10.92
N ARG A 74 9.78 -14.10 -11.30
CA ARG A 74 11.13 -13.53 -11.18
C ARG A 74 11.31 -12.28 -12.05
N GLN A 75 10.76 -12.29 -13.26
CA GLN A 75 10.78 -11.13 -14.15
C GLN A 75 9.96 -9.98 -13.57
N LEU A 76 8.78 -10.27 -13.02
CA LEU A 76 7.94 -9.28 -12.35
C LEU A 76 8.66 -8.68 -11.14
N ALA A 77 9.27 -9.50 -10.30
CA ALA A 77 10.02 -9.06 -9.14
C ALA A 77 11.20 -8.16 -9.54
N SER A 78 11.91 -8.54 -10.60
CA SER A 78 13.01 -7.74 -11.15
C SER A 78 12.52 -6.40 -11.70
N ALA A 79 11.40 -6.39 -12.42
CA ALA A 79 10.80 -5.16 -12.93
C ALA A 79 10.34 -4.24 -11.80
N MET A 80 9.76 -4.79 -10.75
CA MET A 80 9.35 -4.04 -9.55
C MET A 80 10.54 -3.46 -8.80
N SER A 81 11.67 -4.16 -8.73
CA SER A 81 12.85 -3.67 -8.04
C SER A 81 13.45 -2.43 -8.71
N ALA A 82 13.23 -2.24 -9.99
CA ALA A 82 13.64 -1.03 -10.70
C ALA A 82 12.92 0.24 -10.21
N CYS A 83 11.83 0.07 -9.44
CA CYS A 83 11.03 1.16 -8.87
C CYS A 83 11.34 1.46 -7.40
N GLN A 84 12.32 0.80 -6.83
CA GLN A 84 12.70 1.01 -5.42
C GLN A 84 13.87 1.97 -5.27
#